data_43f574cffcfa844a40f97f7d0ded4b41
#
_entry.id   43f574cffcfa844a40f97f7d0ded4b41
#
_cell.length_a   1.000
_cell.length_b   1.000
_cell.length_c   1.000
_cell.angle_alpha   90.00
_cell.angle_beta   90.00
_cell.angle_gamma   90.00
#
_symmetry.space_group_name_H-M   'P 1'
#
loop_
_entity.id
_entity.type
_entity.pdbx_description
1 polymer ?
#
loop_
_entity_poly.entity_id
_entity_poly.type
_entity_poly.pdbx_seq_one_letter_code
_entity_poly.pdbx_strand_id
1 'polypeptide(L)'
;MRNKCILFLTAVICFFLQSTLLQKIAIGSISPNLLVIFVVSVGLMRGSKTAMFVGFFTGLLDDLCSGGIVGFDAFLYMAIGYLCGFSCKIYYDNNSKVPVILVAIYDLIYNIGIFVFTFLLRGRIHFLFFLKRIIIPELIYTMVLTIIAYKIFRFIN
;
A
#
# COMPACT_ATOMS: atom_id res chain seq x y z
N MET A 1 9.88 10.28 20.62
CA MET A 1 8.70 11.04 20.15
C MET A 1 8.89 11.58 18.73
N ARG A 2 10.01 12.23 18.42
CA ARG A 2 10.29 12.82 17.09
C ARG A 2 10.07 11.84 15.92
N ASN A 3 10.50 10.60 16.03
CA ASN A 3 10.36 9.60 14.96
C ASN A 3 8.90 9.15 14.70
N LYS A 4 8.03 9.19 15.69
CA LYS A 4 6.60 8.85 15.52
C LYS A 4 5.84 9.99 14.83
N CYS A 5 6.18 11.23 15.16
CA CYS A 5 5.60 12.41 14.50
C CYS A 5 6.00 12.49 13.03
N ILE A 6 7.25 12.14 12.70
CA ILE A 6 7.73 12.10 11.31
C ILE A 6 6.96 11.03 10.52
N LEU A 7 6.76 9.84 11.09
CA LEU A 7 5.98 8.78 10.44
C LEU A 7 4.52 9.20 10.19
N PHE A 8 3.90 9.81 11.18
CA PHE A 8 2.52 10.29 11.03
C PHE A 8 2.43 11.38 9.96
N LEU A 9 3.35 12.34 9.97
CA LEU A 9 3.40 13.40 8.96
C LEU A 9 3.62 12.82 7.55
N THR A 10 4.54 11.85 7.41
CA THR A 10 4.80 11.19 6.13
C THR A 10 3.58 10.40 5.64
N ALA A 11 2.86 9.74 6.54
CA ALA A 11 1.62 9.04 6.23
C ALA A 11 0.56 10.00 5.67
N VAL A 12 0.37 11.14 6.31
CA VAL A 12 -0.58 12.17 5.87
C VAL A 12 -0.17 12.74 4.51
N ILE A 13 1.12 13.02 4.32
CA ILE A 13 1.64 13.52 3.03
C ILE A 13 1.41 12.48 1.91
N CYS A 14 1.73 11.20 2.16
CA CYS A 14 1.47 10.13 1.19
C CYS A 14 0.00 10.00 0.84
N PHE A 15 -0.87 10.12 1.84
CA PHE A 15 -2.31 10.12 1.64
C PHE A 15 -2.80 11.28 0.76
N PHE A 16 -2.35 12.50 1.04
CA PHE A 16 -2.68 13.66 0.21
C PHE A 16 -2.14 13.54 -1.22
N LEU A 17 -0.91 13.02 -1.38
CA LEU A 17 -0.35 12.75 -2.70
C LEU A 17 -1.16 11.72 -3.47
N GLN A 18 -1.59 10.65 -2.82
CA GLN A 18 -2.43 9.64 -3.44
C GLN A 18 -3.79 10.20 -3.86
N SER A 19 -4.47 10.91 -2.97
CA SER A 19 -5.81 11.43 -3.24
C SER A 19 -5.84 12.57 -4.25
N THR A 20 -4.78 13.37 -4.35
CA THR A 20 -4.77 14.59 -5.17
C THR A 20 -3.99 14.43 -6.47
N LEU A 21 -2.72 14.06 -6.38
CA LEU A 21 -1.82 14.05 -7.54
C LEU A 21 -1.94 12.74 -8.34
N LEU A 22 -1.98 11.61 -7.67
CA LEU A 22 -1.99 10.32 -8.35
C LEU A 22 -3.33 10.05 -9.04
N GLN A 23 -4.43 10.56 -8.52
CA GLN A 23 -5.72 10.49 -9.20
C GLN A 23 -5.76 11.34 -10.49
N LYS A 24 -5.03 12.46 -10.52
CA LYS A 24 -4.93 13.30 -11.73
C LYS A 24 -4.00 12.70 -12.80
N ILE A 25 -3.00 11.93 -12.38
CA ILE A 25 -2.02 11.24 -13.26
C ILE A 25 -2.53 9.85 -13.65
N ALA A 26 -3.66 9.42 -13.09
CA ALA A 26 -4.23 8.11 -13.39
C ALA A 26 -4.54 7.95 -14.87
N ILE A 27 -3.86 7.02 -15.52
CA ILE A 27 -4.11 6.66 -16.92
C ILE A 27 -5.23 5.62 -16.92
N GLY A 28 -6.38 5.98 -17.50
CA GLY A 28 -7.54 5.09 -17.58
C GLY A 28 -8.22 4.78 -16.24
N SER A 29 -8.21 5.74 -15.30
CA SER A 29 -8.77 5.61 -13.94
C SER A 29 -7.99 4.66 -13.02
N ILE A 30 -6.76 4.34 -13.35
CA ILE A 30 -5.89 3.47 -12.55
C ILE A 30 -4.78 4.32 -11.94
N SER A 31 -4.74 4.39 -10.63
CA SER A 31 -3.70 5.09 -9.87
C SER A 31 -2.82 4.10 -9.12
N PRO A 32 -1.52 4.36 -9.03
CA PRO A 32 -0.63 3.53 -8.21
C PRO A 32 -0.97 3.65 -6.74
N ASN A 33 -0.78 2.56 -5.99
CA ASN A 33 -1.10 2.49 -4.57
C ASN A 33 0.10 2.93 -3.71
N LEU A 34 0.22 4.25 -3.49
CA LEU A 34 1.32 4.82 -2.70
C LEU A 34 1.24 4.42 -1.22
N LEU A 35 0.04 4.17 -0.69
CA LEU A 35 -0.12 3.75 0.70
C LEU A 35 0.43 2.36 0.95
N VAL A 36 0.26 1.41 0.04
CA VAL A 36 0.90 0.08 0.13
C VAL A 36 2.42 0.23 0.14
N ILE A 37 2.98 1.05 -0.77
CA ILE A 37 4.43 1.31 -0.82
C ILE A 37 4.93 1.85 0.51
N PHE A 38 4.21 2.80 1.08
CA PHE A 38 4.57 3.41 2.36
C PHE A 38 4.52 2.40 3.52
N VAL A 39 3.42 1.65 3.66
CA VAL A 39 3.25 0.65 4.72
C VAL A 39 4.30 -0.45 4.63
N VAL A 40 4.58 -0.96 3.42
CA VAL A 40 5.63 -1.95 3.18
C VAL A 40 7.01 -1.39 3.53
N SER A 41 7.31 -0.17 3.12
CA SER A 41 8.60 0.49 3.43
C SER A 41 8.79 0.65 4.94
N VAL A 42 7.76 1.07 5.66
CA VAL A 42 7.79 1.14 7.14
C VAL A 42 7.97 -0.24 7.76
N GLY A 43 7.31 -1.26 7.22
CA GLY A 43 7.46 -2.64 7.67
C GLY A 43 8.89 -3.16 7.54
N LEU A 44 9.53 -2.86 6.42
CA LEU A 44 10.92 -3.23 6.17
C LEU A 44 11.92 -2.47 7.04
N MET A 45 11.65 -1.20 7.32
CA MET A 45 12.59 -0.33 8.04
C MET A 45 12.41 -0.39 9.56
N ARG A 46 11.19 -0.53 10.06
CA ARG A 46 10.86 -0.37 11.49
C ARG A 46 10.17 -1.56 12.14
N GLY A 47 9.90 -2.60 11.36
CA GLY A 47 9.33 -3.86 11.84
C GLY A 47 7.80 -3.89 11.88
N SER A 48 7.27 -5.08 12.19
CA SER A 48 5.85 -5.44 12.07
C SER A 48 4.91 -4.63 12.95
N LYS A 49 5.28 -4.37 14.20
CA LYS A 49 4.41 -3.62 15.14
C LYS A 49 4.16 -2.20 14.67
N THR A 50 5.22 -1.49 14.26
CA THR A 50 5.11 -0.12 13.77
C THR A 50 4.35 -0.06 12.45
N ALA A 51 4.62 -0.96 11.53
CA ALA A 51 3.93 -1.03 10.25
C ALA A 51 2.44 -1.38 10.39
N MET A 52 2.10 -2.24 11.34
CA MET A 52 0.72 -2.57 11.65
C MET A 52 -0.07 -1.33 12.09
N PHE A 53 0.45 -0.55 13.03
CA PHE A 53 -0.19 0.68 13.48
C PHE A 53 -0.28 1.74 12.38
N VAL A 54 0.81 1.92 11.63
CA VAL A 54 0.83 2.87 10.51
C VAL A 54 -0.17 2.44 9.43
N GLY A 55 -0.21 1.15 9.09
CA GLY A 55 -1.17 0.58 8.15
C GLY A 55 -2.61 0.80 8.57
N PHE A 56 -2.91 0.57 9.86
CA PHE A 56 -4.24 0.83 10.39
C PHE A 56 -4.67 2.30 10.25
N PHE A 57 -3.81 3.23 10.64
CA PHE A 57 -4.13 4.66 10.54
C PHE A 57 -4.23 5.15 9.10
N THR A 58 -3.33 4.72 8.22
CA THR A 58 -3.39 5.10 6.80
C THR A 58 -4.61 4.53 6.10
N GLY A 59 -4.96 3.28 6.38
CA GLY A 59 -6.16 2.65 5.85
C GLY A 59 -7.44 3.29 6.38
N LEU A 60 -7.47 3.69 7.66
CA LEU A 60 -8.61 4.40 8.23
C LEU A 60 -8.81 5.78 7.56
N LEU A 61 -7.74 6.50 7.25
CA LEU A 61 -7.82 7.75 6.51
C LEU A 61 -8.37 7.52 5.09
N ASP A 62 -7.92 6.45 4.44
CA ASP A 62 -8.41 6.08 3.10
C ASP A 62 -9.89 5.72 3.12
N ASP A 63 -10.35 4.92 4.08
CA ASP A 63 -11.75 4.56 4.28
C ASP A 63 -12.65 5.77 4.49
N LEU A 64 -12.21 6.73 5.31
CA LEU A 64 -12.98 7.94 5.61
C LEU A 64 -13.14 8.84 4.38
N CYS A 65 -12.18 8.85 3.48
CA CYS A 65 -12.21 9.71 2.28
C CYS A 65 -12.83 9.01 1.07
N SER A 66 -12.71 7.69 0.99
CA SER A 66 -13.26 6.91 -0.14
C SER A 66 -14.77 6.71 -0.06
N GLY A 67 -15.38 6.94 1.11
CA GLY A 67 -16.82 6.74 1.33
C GLY A 67 -17.27 5.28 1.22
N GLY A 68 -16.34 4.35 1.31
CA GLY A 68 -16.58 2.90 1.34
C GLY A 68 -17.02 2.40 2.71
N ILE A 69 -16.83 1.10 2.95
CA ILE A 69 -17.10 0.52 4.27
C ILE A 69 -15.92 0.85 5.19
N VAL A 70 -16.19 1.70 6.17
CA VAL A 70 -15.18 2.15 7.14
C VAL A 70 -14.60 0.96 7.90
N GLY A 71 -13.27 0.85 7.87
CA GLY A 71 -12.51 -0.18 8.57
C GLY A 71 -12.01 -1.32 7.68
N PHE A 72 -12.49 -1.45 6.45
CA PHE A 72 -12.07 -2.52 5.55
C PHE A 72 -10.64 -2.31 5.03
N ASP A 73 -10.36 -1.13 4.48
CA ASP A 73 -9.01 -0.78 4.02
C ASP A 73 -8.04 -0.68 5.20
N ALA A 74 -8.50 -0.15 6.34
CA ALA A 74 -7.74 -0.15 7.58
C ALA A 74 -7.29 -1.57 7.99
N PHE A 75 -8.17 -2.55 7.89
CA PHE A 75 -7.86 -3.95 8.18
C PHE A 75 -6.86 -4.54 7.18
N LEU A 76 -7.04 -4.29 5.88
CA LEU A 76 -6.13 -4.78 4.85
C LEU A 76 -4.72 -4.20 5.01
N TYR A 77 -4.60 -2.89 5.18
CA TYR A 77 -3.30 -2.24 5.38
C TYR A 77 -2.63 -2.67 6.69
N MET A 78 -3.41 -2.89 7.73
CA MET A 78 -2.91 -3.41 9.01
C MET A 78 -2.32 -4.83 8.83
N ALA A 79 -3.04 -5.72 8.14
CA ALA A 79 -2.59 -7.07 7.85
C ALA A 79 -1.32 -7.07 6.98
N ILE A 80 -1.28 -6.24 5.94
CA ILE A 80 -0.11 -6.07 5.08
C ILE A 80 1.10 -5.58 5.87
N GLY A 81 0.92 -4.58 6.72
CA GLY A 81 1.99 -4.04 7.57
C GLY A 81 2.56 -5.09 8.52
N TYR A 82 1.70 -5.88 9.14
CA TYR A 82 2.11 -6.98 10.02
C TYR A 82 2.91 -8.06 9.28
N LEU A 83 2.36 -8.55 8.17
CA LEU A 83 2.99 -9.61 7.36
C LEU A 83 4.31 -9.15 6.75
N CYS A 84 4.38 -7.92 6.25
CA CYS A 84 5.60 -7.36 5.70
C CYS A 84 6.70 -7.25 6.75
N GLY A 85 6.39 -6.75 7.92
CA GLY A 85 7.36 -6.64 8.99
C GLY A 85 7.84 -8.00 9.53
N PHE A 86 7.03 -9.05 9.42
CA PHE A 86 7.43 -10.41 9.71
C PHE A 86 8.36 -10.97 8.63
N SER A 87 8.06 -10.71 7.36
CA SER A 87 8.90 -11.10 6.22
C SER A 87 10.28 -10.44 6.27
N CYS A 88 10.38 -9.23 6.81
CA CYS A 88 11.65 -8.52 6.98
C CYS A 88 12.62 -9.26 7.90
N LYS A 89 12.13 -9.95 8.93
CA LYS A 89 12.98 -10.77 9.83
C LYS A 89 13.62 -11.95 9.12
N ILE A 90 12.99 -12.44 8.08
CA ILE A 90 13.45 -13.59 7.29
C ILE A 90 14.42 -13.16 6.20
N TYR A 91 14.25 -11.93 5.69
CA TYR A 91 15.01 -11.39 4.56
C TYR A 91 15.84 -10.17 4.98
N TYR A 92 16.96 -10.40 5.61
CA TYR A 92 17.94 -9.34 5.92
C TYR A 92 18.98 -9.26 4.80
N ASP A 93 18.54 -8.91 3.61
CA ASP A 93 19.47 -8.72 2.49
C ASP A 93 19.41 -7.27 1.99
N ASN A 94 20.57 -6.67 1.80
CA ASN A 94 20.74 -5.24 1.49
C ASN A 94 20.43 -4.91 0.02
N ASN A 95 19.73 -5.79 -0.68
CA ASN A 95 19.39 -5.65 -2.08
C ASN A 95 18.13 -4.79 -2.28
N SER A 96 18.27 -3.73 -3.08
CA SER A 96 17.16 -2.83 -3.46
C SER A 96 16.02 -3.52 -4.23
N LYS A 97 16.23 -4.75 -4.70
CA LYS A 97 15.22 -5.55 -5.42
C LYS A 97 14.16 -6.14 -4.51
N VAL A 98 14.53 -6.46 -3.27
CA VAL A 98 13.62 -7.10 -2.29
C VAL A 98 12.40 -6.24 -1.96
N PRO A 99 12.52 -4.94 -1.65
CA PRO A 99 11.36 -4.11 -1.39
C PRO A 99 10.42 -3.97 -2.58
N VAL A 100 10.93 -3.95 -3.80
CA VAL A 100 10.09 -3.87 -5.01
C VAL A 100 9.25 -5.13 -5.19
N ILE A 101 9.85 -6.30 -5.00
CA ILE A 101 9.15 -7.59 -5.09
C ILE A 101 8.10 -7.72 -3.97
N LEU A 102 8.44 -7.33 -2.75
CA LEU A 102 7.52 -7.38 -1.62
C LEU A 102 6.34 -6.42 -1.82
N VAL A 103 6.59 -5.20 -2.28
CA VAL A 103 5.50 -4.27 -2.61
C VAL A 103 4.58 -4.86 -3.68
N ALA A 104 5.11 -5.45 -4.73
CA ALA A 104 4.31 -6.09 -5.77
C ALA A 104 3.42 -7.22 -5.23
N ILE A 105 3.97 -8.07 -4.35
CA ILE A 105 3.22 -9.17 -3.72
C ILE A 105 2.11 -8.61 -2.82
N TYR A 106 2.42 -7.63 -1.97
CA TYR A 106 1.43 -7.08 -1.04
C TYR A 106 0.38 -6.21 -1.73
N ASP A 107 0.73 -5.52 -2.81
CA ASP A 107 -0.21 -4.82 -3.66
C ASP A 107 -1.19 -5.79 -4.35
N LEU A 108 -0.66 -6.92 -4.83
CA LEU A 108 -1.50 -8.00 -5.36
C LEU A 108 -2.47 -8.55 -4.31
N ILE A 109 -2.00 -8.80 -3.09
CA ILE A 109 -2.83 -9.27 -1.98
C ILE A 109 -3.93 -8.24 -1.64
N TYR A 110 -3.59 -6.97 -1.62
CA TYR A 110 -4.55 -5.88 -1.41
C TYR A 110 -5.64 -5.88 -2.49
N ASN A 111 -5.26 -5.93 -3.75
CA ASN A 111 -6.18 -5.96 -4.88
C ASN A 111 -7.08 -7.19 -4.88
N ILE A 112 -6.55 -8.36 -4.55
CA ILE A 112 -7.34 -9.59 -4.39
C ILE A 112 -8.32 -9.44 -3.24
N GLY A 113 -7.91 -8.88 -2.11
CA GLY A 113 -8.78 -8.60 -0.97
C GLY A 113 -9.96 -7.71 -1.34
N ILE A 114 -9.69 -6.61 -2.04
CA ILE A 114 -10.75 -5.71 -2.54
C ILE A 114 -11.67 -6.43 -3.54
N PHE A 115 -11.09 -7.22 -4.44
CA PHE A 115 -11.88 -7.98 -5.42
C PHE A 115 -12.84 -8.96 -4.74
N VAL A 116 -12.34 -9.78 -3.82
CA VAL A 116 -13.15 -10.75 -3.06
C VAL A 116 -14.27 -10.05 -2.31
N PHE A 117 -13.97 -8.95 -1.67
CA PHE A 117 -14.95 -8.18 -0.91
C PHE A 117 -16.02 -7.55 -1.83
N THR A 118 -15.61 -6.96 -2.95
CA THR A 118 -16.53 -6.38 -3.93
C THR A 118 -17.37 -7.47 -4.60
N PHE A 119 -16.79 -8.63 -4.87
CA PHE A 119 -17.51 -9.79 -5.41
C PHE A 119 -18.57 -10.31 -4.44
N LEU A 120 -18.26 -10.41 -3.15
CA LEU A 120 -19.20 -10.84 -2.12
C LEU A 120 -20.39 -9.88 -1.97
N LEU A 121 -20.15 -8.56 -2.16
CA LEU A 121 -21.20 -7.56 -2.04
C LEU A 121 -22.04 -7.37 -3.30
N ARG A 122 -21.44 -7.50 -4.47
CA ARG A 122 -22.10 -7.17 -5.75
C ARG A 122 -22.43 -8.37 -6.64
N GLY A 123 -21.87 -9.53 -6.41
CA GLY A 123 -22.21 -10.80 -7.05
C GLY A 123 -21.94 -10.93 -8.56
N ARG A 124 -21.38 -9.91 -9.23
CA ARG A 124 -21.17 -9.91 -10.68
C ARG A 124 -19.92 -9.17 -11.12
N ILE A 125 -18.77 -9.77 -10.91
CA ILE A 125 -17.51 -9.22 -11.46
C ILE A 125 -16.73 -10.36 -12.12
N HIS A 126 -16.37 -10.19 -13.40
CA HIS A 126 -15.50 -11.14 -14.10
C HIS A 126 -14.06 -10.99 -13.61
N PHE A 127 -13.55 -11.98 -12.90
CA PHE A 127 -12.20 -11.98 -12.33
C PHE A 127 -11.11 -11.71 -13.37
N LEU A 128 -11.18 -12.36 -14.55
CA LEU A 128 -10.20 -12.17 -15.61
C LEU A 128 -10.17 -10.74 -16.16
N PHE A 129 -11.33 -10.11 -16.28
CA PHE A 129 -11.44 -8.72 -16.74
C PHE A 129 -10.86 -7.75 -15.73
N PHE A 130 -11.15 -7.93 -14.44
CA PHE A 130 -10.63 -7.14 -13.35
C PHE A 130 -9.11 -7.29 -13.24
N LEU A 131 -8.60 -8.52 -13.33
CA LEU A 131 -7.19 -8.84 -13.32
C LEU A 131 -6.42 -8.11 -14.43
N LYS A 132 -6.88 -8.24 -15.68
CA LYS A 132 -6.21 -7.64 -16.84
C LYS A 132 -6.29 -6.11 -16.86
N ARG A 133 -7.43 -5.56 -16.47
CA ARG A 133 -7.70 -4.14 -16.68
C ARG A 133 -7.27 -3.25 -15.52
N ILE A 134 -7.29 -3.76 -14.31
CA ILE A 134 -7.02 -2.99 -13.10
C ILE A 134 -5.75 -3.46 -12.41
N ILE A 135 -5.63 -4.74 -12.09
CA ILE A 135 -4.53 -5.26 -11.27
C ILE A 135 -3.18 -5.17 -11.98
N ILE A 136 -3.09 -5.61 -13.23
CA ILE A 136 -1.80 -5.62 -13.95
C ILE A 136 -1.24 -4.22 -14.20
N PRO A 137 -2.01 -3.23 -14.72
CA PRO A 137 -1.51 -1.87 -14.87
C PRO A 137 -1.16 -1.21 -13.54
N GLU A 138 -1.96 -1.42 -12.50
CA GLU A 138 -1.70 -0.88 -11.16
C GLU A 138 -0.40 -1.43 -10.57
N LEU A 139 -0.16 -2.73 -10.68
CA LEU A 139 1.10 -3.35 -10.26
C LEU A 139 2.32 -2.74 -10.95
N ILE A 140 2.26 -2.53 -12.26
CA ILE A 140 3.36 -1.94 -13.02
C ILE A 140 3.64 -0.52 -12.51
N TYR A 141 2.59 0.30 -12.34
CA TYR A 141 2.72 1.65 -11.80
C TYR A 141 3.29 1.66 -10.38
N THR A 142 2.77 0.78 -9.52
CA THR A 142 3.21 0.66 -8.14
C THR A 142 4.67 0.23 -8.05
N MET A 143 5.12 -0.70 -8.90
CA MET A 143 6.52 -1.13 -8.97
C MET A 143 7.46 0.01 -9.38
N VAL A 144 7.11 0.77 -10.41
CA VAL A 144 7.93 1.91 -10.88
C VAL A 144 8.04 2.98 -9.79
N LEU A 145 6.93 3.32 -9.15
CA LEU A 145 6.93 4.28 -8.04
C LEU A 145 7.66 3.76 -6.80
N THR A 146 7.65 2.46 -6.54
CA THR A 146 8.36 1.87 -5.41
C THR A 146 9.86 2.13 -5.48
N ILE A 147 10.45 2.06 -6.66
CA ILE A 147 11.88 2.35 -6.85
C ILE A 147 12.21 3.78 -6.43
N ILE A 148 11.36 4.72 -6.80
CA ILE A 148 11.53 6.14 -6.48
C ILE A 148 11.24 6.39 -4.99
N ALA A 149 10.10 5.91 -4.51
CA ALA A 149 9.66 6.10 -3.14
C ALA A 149 10.60 5.46 -2.12
N TYR A 150 11.09 4.24 -2.40
CA TYR A 150 12.03 3.56 -1.51
C TYR A 150 13.36 4.32 -1.36
N LYS A 151 13.86 4.91 -2.44
CA LYS A 151 15.02 5.82 -2.37
C LYS A 151 14.76 7.00 -1.45
N ILE A 152 13.59 7.62 -1.58
CA ILE A 152 13.20 8.78 -0.76
C ILE A 152 13.05 8.37 0.72
N PHE A 153 12.34 7.29 0.99
CA PHE A 153 12.14 6.82 2.36
C PHE A 153 13.44 6.38 3.04
N ARG A 154 14.36 5.78 2.30
CA ARG A 154 15.68 5.45 2.81
C ARG A 154 16.53 6.69 3.12
N PHE A 155 16.35 7.77 2.38
CA PHE A 155 17.06 9.03 2.63
C PHE A 155 16.52 9.79 3.86
N ILE A 156 15.22 9.69 4.12
CA ILE A 156 14.56 10.36 5.26
C ILE A 156 14.82 9.62 6.58
N ASN A 157 15.08 8.33 6.55
CA ASN A 157 15.24 7.48 7.73
C ASN A 157 16.72 7.19 8.02
#